data_3720fb74fd2b04d24f5f328483e2b8f0
#
_entry.id   3720fb74fd2b04d24f5f328483e2b8f0
#
_cell.length_a   1.000
_cell.length_b   1.000
_cell.length_c   1.000
_cell.angle_alpha   90.00
_cell.angle_beta   90.00
_cell.angle_gamma   90.00
#
_symmetry.space_group_name_H-M   'P 1'
#
loop_
_entity.id
_entity.type
_entity.pdbx_description
1 polymer ?
#
loop_
_entity_poly.entity_id
_entity_poly.type
_entity_poly.pdbx_seq_one_letter_code
_entity_poly.pdbx_strand_id
1 'polypeptide(L)'
;SVARYTGNYLILVSGSKMFSYAGQRVAVVGMSPVLAERCYDNLAKRYGNDGQFRRTFIFNILYVLSSGVPHSVQYALAAMFRAASDGRLNFVEHTREYARRAAHVKEIMKKNGFHIVYDKDCEQEVGDGFFFTFGYKNMTGEQLINKLIYYGISAITLEPTGSTREGLRGCVSMISDYQYDEFDKRLRLFSQDY
;
A
#
# COMPACT_ATOMS: atom_id res chain seq x y z
N SER A 1 8.37 -5.65 -15.76
CA SER A 1 8.70 -6.62 -14.71
C SER A 1 10.21 -6.80 -14.62
N VAL A 2 10.72 -6.92 -13.40
CA VAL A 2 12.15 -7.18 -13.11
C VAL A 2 12.67 -8.44 -13.83
N ALA A 3 11.80 -9.39 -14.14
CA ALA A 3 12.12 -10.60 -14.89
C ALA A 3 12.71 -10.36 -16.30
N ARG A 4 12.60 -9.14 -16.84
CA ARG A 4 13.23 -8.75 -18.10
C ARG A 4 14.74 -8.46 -17.97
N TYR A 5 15.21 -8.23 -16.75
CA TYR A 5 16.57 -7.73 -16.51
C TYR A 5 17.44 -8.75 -15.77
N THR A 6 16.85 -9.68 -15.05
CA THR A 6 17.59 -10.67 -14.26
C THR A 6 16.81 -11.98 -14.10
N GLY A 7 17.55 -13.11 -14.02
CA GLY A 7 17.01 -14.39 -13.58
C GLY A 7 16.96 -14.56 -12.05
N ASN A 8 17.49 -13.61 -11.29
CA ASN A 8 17.51 -13.65 -9.82
C ASN A 8 16.49 -12.67 -9.25
N TYR A 9 15.24 -13.11 -9.11
CA TYR A 9 14.20 -12.22 -8.58
C TYR A 9 13.17 -12.96 -7.71
N LEU A 10 12.62 -12.19 -6.78
CA LEU A 10 11.39 -12.48 -6.05
C LEU A 10 10.36 -11.40 -6.39
N ILE A 11 9.10 -11.81 -6.57
CA ILE A 11 7.96 -10.90 -6.74
C ILE A 11 7.04 -11.11 -5.56
N LEU A 12 6.82 -10.05 -4.77
CA LEU A 12 5.90 -10.06 -3.65
C LEU A 12 4.61 -9.35 -4.06
N VAL A 13 3.49 -10.06 -3.92
CA VAL A 13 2.16 -9.54 -4.23
C VAL A 13 1.30 -9.61 -2.99
N SER A 14 0.97 -8.45 -2.43
CA SER A 14 0.11 -8.37 -1.25
C SER A 14 -1.36 -8.38 -1.66
N GLY A 15 -2.14 -9.31 -1.13
CA GLY A 15 -3.59 -9.33 -1.28
C GLY A 15 -4.27 -8.08 -0.70
N SER A 16 -3.63 -7.46 0.31
CA SER A 16 -4.13 -6.24 0.96
C SER A 16 -4.36 -5.07 0.00
N LYS A 17 -3.49 -4.92 -1.01
CA LYS A 17 -3.50 -3.75 -1.90
C LYS A 17 -4.16 -4.06 -3.24
N MET A 18 -3.91 -5.26 -3.79
CA MET A 18 -4.42 -5.65 -5.10
C MET A 18 -5.94 -5.90 -5.09
N PHE A 19 -6.44 -6.58 -4.05
CA PHE A 19 -7.83 -7.03 -3.97
C PHE A 19 -8.60 -6.47 -2.75
N SER A 20 -8.09 -5.43 -2.10
CA SER A 20 -8.64 -4.90 -0.83
C SER A 20 -8.78 -5.98 0.27
N TYR A 21 -7.89 -6.96 0.27
CA TYR A 21 -7.93 -8.18 1.10
C TYR A 21 -7.08 -8.05 2.37
N ALA A 22 -6.97 -6.82 2.90
CA ALA A 22 -6.06 -6.46 3.99
C ALA A 22 -6.33 -7.24 5.29
N GLY A 23 -7.58 -7.45 5.64
CA GLY A 23 -7.99 -8.17 6.85
C GLY A 23 -7.55 -9.64 6.89
N GLN A 24 -7.32 -10.25 5.75
CA GLN A 24 -6.98 -11.68 5.65
C GLN A 24 -5.49 -11.98 5.82
N ARG A 25 -4.64 -10.97 5.93
CA ARG A 25 -3.20 -11.09 6.22
C ARG A 25 -2.47 -12.08 5.31
N VAL A 26 -2.63 -11.96 3.99
CA VAL A 26 -2.06 -12.87 2.98
C VAL A 26 -1.30 -12.11 1.90
N ALA A 27 -0.18 -12.69 1.49
CA ALA A 27 0.59 -12.28 0.34
C ALA A 27 1.09 -13.51 -0.43
N VAL A 28 1.47 -13.32 -1.68
CA VAL A 28 2.08 -14.35 -2.52
C VAL A 28 3.51 -13.94 -2.84
N VAL A 29 4.41 -14.91 -2.77
CA VAL A 29 5.79 -14.76 -3.23
C VAL A 29 5.98 -15.62 -4.47
N GLY A 30 6.21 -14.97 -5.61
CA GLY A 30 6.70 -15.60 -6.82
C GLY A 30 8.24 -15.57 -6.83
N MET A 31 8.89 -16.68 -7.13
CA MET A 31 10.33 -16.72 -7.33
C MET A 31 10.67 -17.24 -8.72
N SER A 32 11.76 -16.73 -9.28
CA SER A 32 12.22 -17.22 -10.58
C SER A 32 12.63 -18.70 -10.50
N PRO A 33 12.45 -19.49 -11.56
CA PRO A 33 12.91 -20.88 -11.60
C PRO A 33 14.42 -21.01 -11.31
N VAL A 34 15.22 -20.10 -11.86
CA VAL A 34 16.69 -20.08 -11.66
C VAL A 34 17.04 -19.90 -10.18
N LEU A 35 16.37 -18.96 -9.48
CA LEU A 35 16.60 -18.75 -8.06
C LEU A 35 16.06 -19.91 -7.22
N ALA A 36 14.89 -20.44 -7.58
CA ALA A 36 14.22 -21.51 -6.85
C ALA A 36 15.10 -22.77 -6.73
N GLU A 37 15.76 -23.15 -7.82
CA GLU A 37 16.57 -24.37 -7.90
C GLU A 37 18.02 -24.16 -7.46
N ARG A 38 18.46 -22.93 -7.23
CA ARG A 38 19.84 -22.64 -6.83
C ARG A 38 20.11 -23.12 -5.42
N CYS A 39 21.27 -23.80 -5.24
CA CYS A 39 21.80 -24.21 -3.95
C CYS A 39 22.84 -23.21 -3.45
N TYR A 40 22.86 -22.98 -2.13
CA TYR A 40 23.79 -22.09 -1.47
C TYR A 40 24.44 -22.80 -0.27
N ASP A 41 25.76 -22.87 -0.23
CA ASP A 41 26.52 -23.53 0.83
C ASP A 41 26.21 -22.94 2.21
N ASN A 42 26.02 -21.62 2.28
CA ASN A 42 25.67 -20.95 3.53
C ASN A 42 24.29 -21.36 4.05
N LEU A 43 23.34 -21.60 3.16
CA LEU A 43 22.01 -22.12 3.55
C LEU A 43 22.09 -23.59 3.99
N ALA A 44 22.87 -24.40 3.27
CA ALA A 44 23.11 -25.79 3.65
C ALA A 44 23.73 -25.89 5.06
N LYS A 45 24.79 -25.12 5.32
CA LYS A 45 25.44 -25.08 6.64
C LYS A 45 24.51 -24.59 7.75
N ARG A 46 23.70 -23.56 7.47
CA ARG A 46 22.83 -22.96 8.49
C ARG A 46 21.63 -23.83 8.85
N TYR A 47 21.07 -24.52 7.88
CA TYR A 47 19.79 -25.24 8.06
C TYR A 47 19.93 -26.76 8.00
N GLY A 48 21.12 -27.30 7.79
CA GLY A 48 21.38 -28.74 7.78
C GLY A 48 20.68 -29.48 6.62
N ASN A 49 20.56 -28.84 5.44
CA ASN A 49 19.90 -29.39 4.25
C ASN A 49 20.80 -29.24 3.01
N ASP A 50 20.22 -29.43 1.81
CA ASP A 50 20.93 -29.29 0.52
C ASP A 50 21.23 -27.84 0.10
N GLY A 51 20.74 -26.85 0.86
CA GLY A 51 20.90 -25.42 0.57
C GLY A 51 20.06 -24.92 -0.60
N GLN A 52 19.14 -25.74 -1.16
CA GLN A 52 18.24 -25.29 -2.22
C GLN A 52 17.37 -24.13 -1.73
N PHE A 53 17.39 -23.02 -2.49
CA PHE A 53 16.75 -21.76 -2.06
C PHE A 53 15.25 -21.94 -1.81
N ARG A 54 14.49 -22.51 -2.74
CA ARG A 54 13.04 -22.71 -2.61
C ARG A 54 12.68 -23.51 -1.37
N ARG A 55 13.35 -24.65 -1.14
CA ARG A 55 13.11 -25.52 0.00
C ARG A 55 13.41 -24.81 1.32
N THR A 56 14.56 -24.19 1.39
CA THR A 56 14.98 -23.43 2.57
C THR A 56 14.04 -22.27 2.85
N PHE A 57 13.67 -21.50 1.82
CA PHE A 57 12.77 -20.35 1.96
C PHE A 57 11.37 -20.76 2.46
N ILE A 58 10.80 -21.82 1.90
CA ILE A 58 9.46 -22.28 2.30
C ILE A 58 9.46 -22.88 3.70
N PHE A 59 10.33 -23.84 3.97
CA PHE A 59 10.24 -24.66 5.19
C PHE A 59 11.04 -24.07 6.37
N ASN A 60 12.19 -23.46 6.12
CA ASN A 60 13.05 -22.96 7.17
C ASN A 60 12.90 -21.46 7.45
N ILE A 61 12.24 -20.71 6.56
CA ILE A 61 11.99 -19.28 6.74
C ILE A 61 10.50 -19.00 6.87
N LEU A 62 9.72 -19.15 5.80
CA LEU A 62 8.30 -18.77 5.82
C LEU A 62 7.49 -19.58 6.84
N TYR A 63 7.63 -20.90 6.83
CA TYR A 63 6.87 -21.76 7.75
C TYR A 63 7.25 -21.50 9.21
N VAL A 64 8.54 -21.39 9.51
CA VAL A 64 9.02 -21.15 10.88
C VAL A 64 8.56 -19.79 11.41
N LEU A 65 8.52 -18.76 10.54
CA LEU A 65 8.10 -17.40 10.95
C LEU A 65 6.58 -17.23 11.05
N SER A 66 5.79 -18.01 10.31
CA SER A 66 4.35 -17.79 10.18
C SER A 66 3.48 -18.96 10.64
N SER A 67 4.06 -20.14 10.88
CA SER A 67 3.33 -21.41 11.09
C SER A 67 2.36 -21.76 9.94
N GLY A 68 2.54 -21.11 8.79
CA GLY A 68 1.69 -21.25 7.61
C GLY A 68 0.58 -20.20 7.52
N VAL A 69 -0.11 -20.20 6.40
CA VAL A 69 -1.24 -19.31 6.11
C VAL A 69 -2.53 -20.14 6.10
N PRO A 70 -3.67 -19.62 6.62
CA PRO A 70 -4.95 -20.35 6.57
C PRO A 70 -5.31 -20.80 5.17
N HIS A 71 -5.71 -22.05 5.01
CA HIS A 71 -6.03 -22.63 3.69
C HIS A 71 -7.18 -21.90 3.01
N SER A 72 -8.25 -21.55 3.75
CA SER A 72 -9.39 -20.83 3.20
C SER A 72 -8.99 -19.51 2.52
N VAL A 73 -8.06 -18.79 3.14
CA VAL A 73 -7.54 -17.52 2.63
C VAL A 73 -6.70 -17.74 1.37
N GLN A 74 -5.88 -18.79 1.34
CA GLN A 74 -5.10 -19.15 0.15
C GLN A 74 -5.99 -19.52 -1.03
N TYR A 75 -7.02 -20.35 -0.81
CA TYR A 75 -7.98 -20.73 -1.86
C TYR A 75 -8.76 -19.50 -2.37
N ALA A 76 -9.21 -18.63 -1.49
CA ALA A 76 -9.90 -17.41 -1.87
C ALA A 76 -9.01 -16.49 -2.72
N LEU A 77 -7.76 -16.27 -2.31
CA LEU A 77 -6.82 -15.47 -3.09
C LEU A 77 -6.50 -16.12 -4.45
N ALA A 78 -6.31 -17.44 -4.48
CA ALA A 78 -6.09 -18.18 -5.72
C ALA A 78 -7.30 -18.08 -6.68
N ALA A 79 -8.53 -18.10 -6.15
CA ALA A 79 -9.75 -17.91 -6.93
C ALA A 79 -9.82 -16.49 -7.52
N MET A 80 -9.45 -15.46 -6.76
CA MET A 80 -9.38 -14.08 -7.27
C MET A 80 -8.34 -13.92 -8.39
N PHE A 81 -7.15 -14.47 -8.21
CA PHE A 81 -6.13 -14.48 -9.28
C PHE A 81 -6.62 -15.21 -10.54
N ARG A 82 -7.26 -16.36 -10.38
CA ARG A 82 -7.83 -17.10 -11.50
C ARG A 82 -8.91 -16.29 -12.21
N ALA A 83 -9.84 -15.69 -11.45
CA ALA A 83 -10.89 -14.85 -12.02
C ALA A 83 -10.33 -13.63 -12.78
N ALA A 84 -9.25 -13.03 -12.27
CA ALA A 84 -8.55 -11.94 -12.95
C ALA A 84 -7.85 -12.43 -14.25
N SER A 85 -7.19 -13.59 -14.19
CA SER A 85 -6.54 -14.20 -15.36
C SER A 85 -7.53 -14.60 -16.46
N ASP A 86 -8.71 -15.09 -16.06
CA ASP A 86 -9.78 -15.49 -16.98
C ASP A 86 -10.60 -14.28 -17.49
N GLY A 87 -10.27 -13.05 -17.09
CA GLY A 87 -11.00 -11.85 -17.46
C GLY A 87 -12.35 -11.68 -16.77
N ARG A 88 -12.70 -12.52 -15.79
CA ARG A 88 -13.96 -12.44 -15.03
C ARG A 88 -13.92 -11.41 -13.92
N LEU A 89 -12.73 -10.97 -13.51
CA LEU A 89 -12.50 -9.93 -12.51
C LEU A 89 -11.55 -8.89 -13.07
N ASN A 90 -12.05 -7.69 -13.35
CA ASN A 90 -11.21 -6.55 -13.71
C ASN A 90 -10.91 -5.72 -12.46
N PHE A 91 -9.89 -6.12 -11.69
CA PHE A 91 -9.52 -5.42 -10.48
C PHE A 91 -8.92 -4.02 -10.77
N VAL A 92 -8.39 -3.79 -11.96
CA VAL A 92 -7.89 -2.47 -12.37
C VAL A 92 -9.04 -1.47 -12.47
N GLU A 93 -10.18 -1.89 -13.02
CA GLU A 93 -11.39 -1.05 -13.07
C GLU A 93 -11.88 -0.67 -11.67
N HIS A 94 -11.90 -1.64 -10.77
CA HIS A 94 -12.26 -1.37 -9.36
C HIS A 94 -11.32 -0.38 -8.68
N THR A 95 -10.04 -0.36 -9.04
CA THR A 95 -9.08 0.59 -8.44
C THR A 95 -9.20 2.01 -8.99
N ARG A 96 -9.84 2.22 -10.14
CA ARG A 96 -10.10 3.56 -10.70
C ARG A 96 -10.96 4.42 -9.78
N GLU A 97 -11.83 3.80 -9.01
CA GLU A 97 -12.64 4.50 -8.01
C GLU A 97 -11.76 5.19 -6.95
N TYR A 98 -10.65 4.57 -6.56
CA TYR A 98 -9.70 5.21 -5.64
C TYR A 98 -9.03 6.45 -6.24
N ALA A 99 -8.67 6.37 -7.52
CA ALA A 99 -8.12 7.53 -8.23
C ALA A 99 -9.13 8.69 -8.31
N ARG A 100 -10.39 8.40 -8.63
CA ARG A 100 -11.47 9.39 -8.63
C ARG A 100 -11.64 10.06 -7.26
N ARG A 101 -11.71 9.26 -6.19
CA ARG A 101 -11.83 9.76 -4.81
C ARG A 101 -10.63 10.59 -4.40
N ALA A 102 -9.41 10.12 -4.70
CA ALA A 102 -8.19 10.83 -4.37
C ALA A 102 -8.11 12.19 -5.09
N ALA A 103 -8.44 12.24 -6.38
CA ALA A 103 -8.48 13.49 -7.14
C ALA A 103 -9.44 14.50 -6.50
N HIS A 104 -10.67 14.07 -6.19
CA HIS A 104 -11.68 14.94 -5.59
C HIS A 104 -11.30 15.43 -4.19
N VAL A 105 -10.81 14.53 -3.33
CA VAL A 105 -10.35 14.88 -1.98
C VAL A 105 -9.16 15.85 -2.03
N LYS A 106 -8.19 15.63 -2.91
CA LYS A 106 -7.05 16.55 -3.11
C LYS A 106 -7.51 17.93 -3.59
N GLU A 107 -8.51 18.01 -4.45
CA GLU A 107 -9.09 19.27 -4.92
C GLU A 107 -9.71 20.05 -3.74
N ILE A 108 -10.55 19.39 -2.92
CA ILE A 108 -11.11 19.99 -1.71
C ILE A 108 -10.01 20.48 -0.78
N MET A 109 -8.97 19.70 -0.56
CA MET A 109 -7.85 20.09 0.30
C MET A 109 -7.08 21.29 -0.24
N LYS A 110 -6.72 21.28 -1.53
CA LYS A 110 -6.03 22.43 -2.18
C LYS A 110 -6.87 23.72 -2.09
N LYS A 111 -8.17 23.63 -2.32
CA LYS A 111 -9.12 24.76 -2.17
C LYS A 111 -9.09 25.37 -0.76
N ASN A 112 -8.85 24.56 0.27
CA ASN A 112 -8.78 24.97 1.66
C ASN A 112 -7.33 25.22 2.16
N GLY A 113 -6.37 25.47 1.26
CA GLY A 113 -5.01 25.90 1.59
C GLY A 113 -4.04 24.78 1.96
N PHE A 114 -4.42 23.52 1.82
CA PHE A 114 -3.52 22.38 1.98
C PHE A 114 -2.69 22.15 0.71
N HIS A 115 -1.51 21.58 0.88
CA HIS A 115 -0.65 21.17 -0.23
C HIS A 115 -0.39 19.66 -0.21
N ILE A 116 -0.05 19.09 -1.36
CA ILE A 116 0.33 17.68 -1.50
C ILE A 116 1.84 17.59 -1.30
N VAL A 117 2.29 16.74 -0.35
CA VAL A 117 3.71 16.65 0.03
C VAL A 117 4.52 15.89 -1.03
N TYR A 118 3.99 14.76 -1.52
CA TYR A 118 4.58 13.99 -2.60
C TYR A 118 3.64 14.02 -3.81
N ASP A 119 3.78 15.05 -4.63
CA ASP A 119 2.93 15.31 -5.80
C ASP A 119 3.57 14.81 -7.10
N LYS A 120 4.91 14.81 -7.16
CA LYS A 120 5.68 14.40 -8.33
C LYS A 120 6.76 13.38 -7.99
N ASP A 121 7.03 12.50 -8.94
CA ASP A 121 8.21 11.65 -9.03
C ASP A 121 9.01 12.08 -10.27
N CYS A 122 10.17 12.68 -10.06
CA CYS A 122 10.86 13.47 -11.06
C CYS A 122 9.92 14.55 -11.62
N GLU A 123 9.66 14.56 -12.93
CA GLU A 123 8.75 15.53 -13.58
C GLU A 123 7.34 14.96 -13.82
N GLN A 124 7.08 13.72 -13.42
CA GLN A 124 5.78 13.06 -13.60
C GLN A 124 4.92 13.20 -12.35
N GLU A 125 3.61 13.37 -12.54
CA GLU A 125 2.67 13.30 -11.43
C GLU A 125 2.63 11.90 -10.84
N VAL A 126 2.62 11.82 -9.50
CA VAL A 126 2.49 10.55 -8.79
C VAL A 126 1.09 9.98 -9.04
N GLY A 127 1.03 8.74 -9.50
CA GLY A 127 -0.23 8.02 -9.68
C GLY A 127 -0.97 7.84 -8.35
N ASP A 128 -2.25 8.21 -8.33
CA ASP A 128 -3.08 8.09 -7.14
C ASP A 128 -3.55 6.65 -6.93
N GLY A 129 -3.33 6.16 -5.71
CA GLY A 129 -4.02 5.01 -5.16
C GLY A 129 -5.03 5.47 -4.11
N PHE A 130 -5.26 4.65 -3.08
CA PHE A 130 -6.10 5.06 -1.95
C PHE A 130 -5.35 5.80 -0.85
N PHE A 131 -4.04 5.96 -0.96
CA PHE A 131 -3.23 6.82 -0.09
C PHE A 131 -2.68 8.01 -0.87
N PHE A 132 -2.63 9.16 -0.19
CA PHE A 132 -1.95 10.36 -0.66
C PHE A 132 -1.34 11.10 0.54
N THR A 133 -0.48 12.07 0.29
CA THR A 133 0.22 12.81 1.34
C THR A 133 -0.12 14.29 1.27
N PHE A 134 -0.31 14.91 2.42
CA PHE A 134 -0.69 16.33 2.47
C PHE A 134 -0.06 17.04 3.67
N GLY A 135 0.04 18.35 3.56
CA GLY A 135 0.50 19.25 4.60
C GLY A 135 -0.30 20.54 4.60
N TYR A 136 -0.08 21.38 5.64
CA TYR A 136 -0.72 22.68 5.75
C TYR A 136 0.27 23.71 6.26
N LYS A 137 0.49 24.79 5.48
CA LYS A 137 1.47 25.83 5.79
C LYS A 137 2.82 25.20 6.19
N ASN A 138 3.43 25.68 7.27
CA ASN A 138 4.71 25.18 7.80
C ASN A 138 4.50 24.28 9.04
N MET A 139 3.32 23.69 9.23
CA MET A 139 3.06 22.80 10.36
C MET A 139 3.79 21.48 10.20
N THR A 140 4.34 20.98 11.30
CA THR A 140 4.82 19.60 11.36
C THR A 140 3.65 18.62 11.28
N GLY A 141 3.92 17.35 10.92
CA GLY A 141 2.88 16.31 10.89
C GLY A 141 2.16 16.18 12.24
N GLU A 142 2.90 16.24 13.35
CA GLU A 142 2.33 16.17 14.70
C GLU A 142 1.44 17.38 15.02
N GLN A 143 1.91 18.57 14.72
CA GLN A 143 1.11 19.80 14.92
C GLN A 143 -0.19 19.75 14.10
N LEU A 144 -0.10 19.30 12.86
CA LEU A 144 -1.23 19.26 11.96
C LEU A 144 -2.28 18.23 12.40
N ILE A 145 -1.87 17.01 12.77
CA ILE A 145 -2.82 15.98 13.19
C ILE A 145 -3.50 16.34 14.51
N ASN A 146 -2.75 16.90 15.47
CA ASN A 146 -3.31 17.33 16.76
C ASN A 146 -4.40 18.39 16.61
N LYS A 147 -4.31 19.24 15.59
CA LYS A 147 -5.33 20.25 15.26
C LYS A 147 -6.50 19.66 14.46
N LEU A 148 -6.22 18.87 13.43
CA LEU A 148 -7.26 18.28 12.57
C LEU A 148 -8.23 17.35 13.31
N ILE A 149 -7.78 16.69 14.37
CA ILE A 149 -8.63 15.82 15.21
C ILE A 149 -9.82 16.59 15.79
N TYR A 150 -9.66 17.87 16.17
CA TYR A 150 -10.77 18.69 16.67
C TYR A 150 -11.85 18.98 15.62
N TYR A 151 -11.49 18.85 14.34
CA TYR A 151 -12.43 18.95 13.20
C TYR A 151 -12.93 17.59 12.72
N GLY A 152 -12.64 16.53 13.49
CA GLY A 152 -13.05 15.15 13.16
C GLY A 152 -12.33 14.54 11.95
N ILE A 153 -11.10 15.01 11.67
CA ILE A 153 -10.26 14.50 10.58
C ILE A 153 -9.04 13.82 11.20
N SER A 154 -8.85 12.54 10.87
CA SER A 154 -7.69 11.77 11.29
C SER A 154 -6.85 11.30 10.11
N ALA A 155 -5.55 11.21 10.32
CA ALA A 155 -4.56 10.74 9.35
C ALA A 155 -3.35 10.17 10.10
N ILE A 156 -2.30 9.77 9.39
CA ILE A 156 -1.07 9.26 9.98
C ILE A 156 0.06 10.20 9.61
N THR A 157 0.92 10.58 10.58
CA THR A 157 2.13 11.35 10.30
C THR A 157 3.04 10.62 9.32
N LEU A 158 3.84 11.35 8.55
CA LEU A 158 4.71 10.77 7.52
C LEU A 158 5.97 10.10 8.10
N GLU A 159 6.45 10.53 9.26
CA GLU A 159 7.65 9.99 9.89
C GLU A 159 7.63 8.46 10.02
N PRO A 160 6.58 7.80 10.57
CA PRO A 160 6.55 6.34 10.68
C PRO A 160 6.53 5.60 9.34
N THR A 161 6.32 6.32 8.24
CA THR A 161 6.36 5.77 6.87
C THR A 161 7.76 5.84 6.25
N GLY A 162 8.74 6.39 6.98
CA GLY A 162 10.12 6.58 6.53
C GLY A 162 10.35 7.89 5.75
N SER A 163 9.38 8.80 5.75
CA SER A 163 9.53 10.12 5.11
C SER A 163 10.45 11.04 5.90
N THR A 164 11.25 11.82 5.19
CA THR A 164 12.02 12.95 5.74
C THR A 164 11.28 14.28 5.62
N ARG A 165 10.11 14.29 4.96
CA ARG A 165 9.26 15.48 4.81
C ARG A 165 8.16 15.47 5.86
N GLU A 166 7.81 16.66 6.32
CA GLU A 166 6.67 16.87 7.21
C GLU A 166 5.33 16.72 6.48
N GLY A 167 4.32 16.29 7.21
CA GLY A 167 2.95 16.14 6.71
C GLY A 167 2.26 14.89 7.19
N LEU A 168 1.14 14.59 6.56
CA LEU A 168 0.26 13.48 6.91
C LEU A 168 -0.03 12.60 5.69
N ARG A 169 -0.31 11.32 5.93
CA ARG A 169 -0.83 10.37 4.96
C ARG A 169 -2.32 10.19 5.16
N GLY A 170 -3.11 10.64 4.19
CA GLY A 170 -4.55 10.41 4.11
C GLY A 170 -4.89 9.10 3.39
N CYS A 171 -6.12 8.63 3.61
CA CYS A 171 -6.66 7.44 2.96
C CYS A 171 -8.08 7.71 2.46
N VAL A 172 -8.34 7.48 1.18
CA VAL A 172 -9.65 7.73 0.55
C VAL A 172 -10.52 6.47 0.40
N SER A 173 -10.03 5.30 0.84
CA SER A 173 -10.71 4.03 0.59
C SER A 173 -12.14 3.96 1.15
N MET A 174 -12.40 4.67 2.26
CA MET A 174 -13.69 4.66 2.95
C MET A 174 -14.45 5.99 2.82
N ILE A 175 -13.95 6.96 2.04
CA ILE A 175 -14.64 8.22 1.80
C ILE A 175 -15.67 8.01 0.68
N SER A 176 -16.93 8.30 0.98
CA SER A 176 -18.04 8.23 0.04
C SER A 176 -18.47 9.63 -0.40
N ASP A 177 -19.15 9.72 -1.55
CA ASP A 177 -19.54 10.99 -2.17
C ASP A 177 -20.37 11.89 -1.23
N TYR A 178 -21.26 11.30 -0.42
CA TYR A 178 -22.07 12.05 0.54
C TYR A 178 -21.27 12.73 1.67
N GLN A 179 -20.00 12.38 1.82
CA GLN A 179 -19.13 12.95 2.86
C GLN A 179 -18.31 14.17 2.38
N TYR A 180 -18.28 14.44 1.07
CA TYR A 180 -17.42 15.49 0.52
C TYR A 180 -17.81 16.89 1.00
N ASP A 181 -19.10 17.21 1.07
CA ASP A 181 -19.56 18.54 1.52
C ASP A 181 -19.21 18.77 2.99
N GLU A 182 -19.38 17.78 3.83
CA GLU A 182 -19.02 17.87 5.25
C GLU A 182 -17.50 17.93 5.42
N PHE A 183 -16.75 17.21 4.60
CA PHE A 183 -15.28 17.29 4.60
C PHE A 183 -14.79 18.68 4.19
N ASP A 184 -15.31 19.27 3.11
CA ASP A 184 -15.00 20.64 2.68
C ASP A 184 -15.32 21.66 3.79
N LYS A 185 -16.48 21.53 4.42
CA LYS A 185 -16.90 22.40 5.52
C LYS A 185 -15.92 22.34 6.70
N ARG A 186 -15.48 21.16 7.11
CA ARG A 186 -14.52 20.96 8.20
C ARG A 186 -13.16 21.56 7.90
N LEU A 187 -12.66 21.35 6.68
CA LEU A 187 -11.39 21.94 6.25
C LEU A 187 -11.46 23.46 6.15
N ARG A 188 -12.59 24.02 5.71
CA ARG A 188 -12.82 25.46 5.67
C ARG A 188 -12.81 26.08 7.08
N LEU A 189 -13.48 25.46 8.04
CA LEU A 189 -13.44 25.90 9.44
C LEU A 189 -12.01 25.84 9.99
N PHE A 190 -11.31 24.74 9.74
CA PHE A 190 -9.90 24.62 10.10
C PHE A 190 -9.06 25.77 9.52
N SER A 191 -9.22 26.08 8.23
CA SER A 191 -8.45 27.14 7.56
C SER A 191 -8.78 28.56 8.02
N GLN A 192 -9.95 28.76 8.63
CA GLN A 192 -10.33 30.04 9.24
C GLN A 192 -9.65 30.25 10.60
N ASP A 193 -9.40 29.15 11.33
CA ASP A 193 -8.82 29.18 12.67
C ASP A 193 -7.28 29.18 12.65
N TYR A 194 -6.67 28.77 11.55
CA TYR A 194 -5.22 28.63 11.38
C TYR A 194 -4.71 29.19 10.05
#